data_7d55b880a4592d603f8f1d3d169a58ef
#
_entry.id   7d55b880a4592d603f8f1d3d169a58ef
#
_cell.length_a   1.000
_cell.length_b   1.000
_cell.length_c   1.000
_cell.angle_alpha   90.00
_cell.angle_beta   90.00
_cell.angle_gamma   90.00
#
_symmetry.space_group_name_H-M   'P 1'
#
loop_
_entity.id
_entity.type
_entity.pdbx_description
1 polymer ?
#
loop_
_entity_poly.entity_id
_entity_poly.type
_entity_poly.pdbx_seq_one_letter_code
_entity_poly.pdbx_strand_id
1 'polypeptide(L)' 'MPTVRKLLNEQDFQEALERQLRIRVFEGQHLVDNGTVIIRLDGDTVITQKSVSDITYHSRRDCQFFEVRK' A
#
# COMPACT_ATOMS: atom_id res chain seq x y z
N MET A 1 14.88 -5.10 -13.80
CA MET A 1 15.01 -4.57 -12.43
C MET A 1 13.64 -4.24 -11.86
N PRO A 2 13.45 -4.47 -10.58
CA PRO A 2 12.18 -4.03 -9.97
C PRO A 2 12.10 -2.51 -9.98
N THR A 3 10.94 -1.99 -10.26
CA THR A 3 10.66 -0.56 -10.22
C THR A 3 9.76 -0.28 -9.04
N VAL A 4 9.94 0.91 -8.44
CA VAL A 4 9.13 1.34 -7.31
C VAL A 4 8.52 2.68 -7.67
N ARG A 5 7.19 2.77 -7.51
CA ARG A 5 6.46 4.00 -7.78
C ARG A 5 5.70 4.41 -6.53
N LYS A 6 5.89 5.64 -6.09
CA LYS A 6 5.16 6.15 -4.93
C LYS A 6 3.71 6.44 -5.32
N LEU A 7 2.77 5.99 -4.49
CA LEU A 7 1.36 6.30 -4.68
C LEU A 7 1.10 7.69 -4.09
N LEU A 8 0.64 8.62 -4.92
CA LEU A 8 0.53 10.02 -4.53
C LEU A 8 -0.91 10.50 -4.39
N ASN A 9 -1.79 10.11 -5.30
CA ASN A 9 -3.14 10.64 -5.33
C ASN A 9 -4.16 9.51 -5.25
N GLU A 10 -5.43 9.89 -5.16
CA GLU A 10 -6.51 8.94 -5.01
C GLU A 10 -6.54 7.92 -6.17
N GLN A 11 -6.26 8.40 -7.38
CA GLN A 11 -6.27 7.53 -8.54
C GLN A 11 -5.20 6.44 -8.44
N ASP A 12 -4.02 6.79 -7.93
CA ASP A 12 -2.95 5.82 -7.73
C ASP A 12 -3.38 4.72 -6.78
N PHE A 13 -4.04 5.10 -5.68
CA PHE A 13 -4.52 4.14 -4.70
C PHE A 13 -5.64 3.27 -5.26
N GLN A 14 -6.54 3.88 -6.04
CA GLN A 14 -7.62 3.13 -6.67
C GLN A 14 -7.07 2.10 -7.64
N GLU A 15 -6.07 2.47 -8.43
CA GLU A 15 -5.45 1.55 -9.36
C GLU A 15 -4.79 0.38 -8.62
N ALA A 16 -4.08 0.69 -7.54
CA ALA A 16 -3.44 -0.36 -6.74
C ALA A 16 -4.47 -1.31 -6.16
N LEU A 17 -5.60 -0.78 -5.71
CA LEU A 17 -6.70 -1.59 -5.19
C LEU A 17 -7.29 -2.49 -6.29
N GLU A 18 -7.63 -1.90 -7.42
CA GLU A 18 -8.32 -2.62 -8.50
C GLU A 18 -7.44 -3.71 -9.12
N ARG A 19 -6.15 -3.43 -9.25
CA ARG A 19 -5.22 -4.36 -9.86
C ARG A 19 -4.55 -5.28 -8.85
N GLN A 20 -4.79 -5.06 -7.57
CA GLN A 20 -4.17 -5.81 -6.49
C GLN A 20 -2.64 -5.80 -6.61
N LEU A 21 -2.11 -4.61 -6.80
CA LEU A 21 -0.66 -4.43 -6.95
C LEU A 21 0.03 -4.65 -5.62
N ARG A 22 1.21 -5.28 -5.66
CA ARG A 22 2.02 -5.45 -4.46
C ARG A 22 2.62 -4.11 -4.07
N ILE A 23 2.52 -3.77 -2.79
CA ILE A 23 3.03 -2.49 -2.30
C ILE A 23 3.92 -2.69 -1.08
N ARG A 24 4.73 -1.67 -0.82
CA ARG A 24 5.49 -1.50 0.41
C ARG A 24 4.94 -0.29 1.14
N VAL A 25 4.89 -0.39 2.46
CA VAL A 25 4.39 0.70 3.31
C VAL A 25 5.49 1.11 4.26
N PHE A 26 5.80 2.39 4.27
CA PHE A 26 6.80 2.97 5.17
C PHE A 26 6.13 3.96 6.11
N GLU A 27 6.55 3.94 7.36
CA GLU A 27 6.20 4.99 8.31
C GLU A 27 7.50 5.70 8.69
N GLY A 28 7.67 6.92 8.16
CA GLY A 28 8.95 7.60 8.26
C GLY A 28 10.00 6.81 7.47
N GLN A 29 11.04 6.36 8.15
CA GLN A 29 12.12 5.58 7.54
C GLN A 29 11.97 4.08 7.80
N HIS A 30 10.88 3.67 8.45
CA HIS A 30 10.66 2.28 8.80
C HIS A 30 9.73 1.60 7.82
N LEU A 31 10.15 0.46 7.31
CA LEU A 31 9.30 -0.40 6.51
C LEU A 31 8.36 -1.15 7.46
N VAL A 32 7.07 -0.82 7.40
CA VAL A 32 6.09 -1.42 8.32
C VAL A 32 5.31 -2.55 7.65
N ASP A 33 5.30 -2.59 6.31
CA ASP A 33 4.62 -3.66 5.59
C ASP A 33 5.27 -3.83 4.23
N ASN A 34 5.35 -5.06 3.72
CA ASN A 34 6.03 -5.35 2.47
C ASN A 34 5.34 -6.50 1.75
N GLY A 35 5.10 -6.32 0.44
CA GLY A 35 4.49 -7.35 -0.37
C GLY A 35 3.01 -7.56 -0.07
N THR A 36 2.37 -6.53 0.45
CA THR A 36 0.96 -6.55 0.77
C THR A 36 0.14 -5.96 -0.39
N VAL A 37 -1.16 -6.20 -0.39
CA VAL A 37 -2.07 -5.61 -1.39
C VAL A 37 -3.14 -4.81 -0.66
N ILE A 38 -3.61 -3.74 -1.30
CA ILE A 38 -4.70 -2.94 -0.75
C ILE A 38 -6.01 -3.67 -1.02
N ILE A 39 -6.80 -3.87 0.02
CA ILE A 39 -8.10 -4.51 -0.11
C ILE A 39 -9.25 -3.53 0.07
N ARG A 40 -8.98 -2.37 0.68
CA ARG A 40 -10.02 -1.37 0.90
C ARG A 40 -9.38 -0.01 1.17
N LEU A 41 -10.06 1.03 0.73
CA LEU A 41 -9.71 2.41 1.01
C LEU A 41 -10.88 3.05 1.75
N ASP A 42 -10.62 3.65 2.90
CA ASP A 42 -11.66 4.24 3.74
C ASP A 42 -11.14 5.57 4.29
N GLY A 43 -11.44 6.66 3.55
CA GLY A 43 -10.96 7.98 3.92
C GLY A 43 -9.44 8.02 3.92
N ASP A 44 -8.87 8.34 5.07
CA ASP A 44 -7.42 8.40 5.23
C ASP A 44 -6.82 7.05 5.63
N THR A 45 -7.63 6.01 5.69
CA THR A 45 -7.18 4.68 6.10
C THR A 45 -7.03 3.77 4.89
N VAL A 46 -5.88 3.11 4.78
CA VAL A 46 -5.62 2.11 3.76
C VAL A 46 -5.56 0.76 4.45
N ILE A 47 -6.42 -0.16 4.03
CA ILE A 47 -6.49 -1.49 4.62
C ILE A 47 -5.80 -2.45 3.67
N THR A 48 -4.79 -3.15 4.18
CA THR A 48 -3.97 -4.04 3.38
C THR A 48 -4.04 -5.46 3.90
N GLN A 49 -3.76 -6.41 3.01
CA GLN A 49 -3.76 -7.83 3.35
C GLN A 49 -2.54 -8.48 2.74
N LYS A 50 -1.79 -9.18 3.57
CA LYS A 50 -0.61 -9.90 3.14
C LYS A 50 -0.89 -11.39 2.97
N SER A 51 -1.70 -11.92 3.87
CA SER A 51 -2.15 -13.32 3.83
C SER A 51 -3.57 -13.39 4.34
N VAL A 52 -4.15 -14.58 4.35
CA VAL A 52 -5.57 -14.78 4.69
C VAL A 52 -5.94 -14.15 6.03
N SER A 53 -5.05 -14.19 7.01
CA SER A 53 -5.34 -13.68 8.36
C SER A 53 -4.53 -12.44 8.71
N ASP A 54 -3.80 -11.87 7.77
CA ASP A 54 -2.83 -10.81 8.06
C ASP A 54 -3.31 -9.49 7.45
N ILE A 55 -4.27 -8.85 8.12
CA ILE A 55 -4.88 -7.60 7.67
C ILE A 55 -4.37 -6.46 8.54
N THR A 56 -3.94 -5.38 7.92
CA THR A 56 -3.36 -4.23 8.61
C THR A 56 -4.02 -2.94 8.15
N TYR A 57 -4.17 -2.00 9.08
CA TYR A 57 -4.74 -0.69 8.81
C TYR A 57 -3.62 0.34 8.88
N HIS A 58 -3.51 1.18 7.84
CA HIS A 58 -2.46 2.20 7.75
C HIS A 58 -3.09 3.58 7.54
N SER A 59 -2.49 4.60 8.16
CA SER A 59 -2.91 5.97 7.97
C SER A 59 -2.20 6.57 6.75
N ARG A 60 -2.96 7.12 5.79
CA ARG A 60 -2.37 7.77 4.61
C ARG A 60 -1.57 9.01 4.98
N ARG A 61 -1.88 9.63 6.12
CA ARG A 61 -1.17 10.82 6.57
C ARG A 61 0.20 10.49 7.13
N ASP A 62 0.31 9.34 7.79
CA ASP A 62 1.53 8.98 8.53
C ASP A 62 2.43 8.06 7.73
N CYS A 63 1.90 7.42 6.68
CA CYS A 63 2.62 6.40 5.94
C CYS A 63 2.82 6.80 4.50
N GLN A 64 3.86 6.26 3.88
CA GLN A 64 4.13 6.36 2.47
C GLN A 64 3.92 4.99 1.84
N PHE A 65 3.32 4.98 0.65
CA PHE A 65 2.95 3.73 -0.02
C PHE A 65 3.64 3.70 -1.38
N PHE A 66 4.30 2.59 -1.67
CA PHE A 66 5.05 2.42 -2.90
C PHE A 66 4.60 1.14 -3.61
N GLU A 67 4.35 1.25 -4.90
CA GLU A 67 4.07 0.09 -5.73
C GLU A 67 5.39 -0.56 -6.12
N VAL A 68 5.50 -1.88 -5.96
CA VAL A 68 6.69 -2.63 -6.33
C VAL A 68 6.41 -3.36 -7.63
N ARG A 69 7.19 -3.08 -8.65
CA ARG A 69 7.10 -3.74 -9.95
C ARG A 69 8.35 -4.57 -10.18
N LYS A 70 8.13 -5.70 -10.80
CA LYS A 70 9.24 -6.56 -11.21
C LYS A 70 9.60 -6.33 -12.66
#